data_9470112beab8f41438f3a13374d363f6
#
_entry.id   9470112beab8f41438f3a13374d363f6
#
_cell.length_a   1.000
_cell.length_b   1.000
_cell.length_c   1.000
_cell.angle_alpha   90.00
_cell.angle_beta   90.00
_cell.angle_gamma   90.00
#
_symmetry.space_group_name_H-M   'P 1'
#
loop_
_entity.id
_entity.type
_entity.pdbx_description
1 polymer ?
#
loop_
_entity_poly.entity_id
_entity_poly.type
_entity_poly.pdbx_seq_one_letter_code
_entity_poly.pdbx_strand_id
1 'polypeptide(L)'
;MSDLKLYIVIIGCKPPGRFTEQHDVFFGIGNSLRALAPQMIASWKEAQERIHIDAWREISTVDEHAVHITEKQDTDDAAEKTKLFFINLGGYKENEFEEYHYKIVTAAKDKGEAIRKSKQTAFYKHCGFKGAESHIDDKYGIDVDDLYQIEDVLPAAVKDKYTISLAVVNNAAPDELHIGYLAIDKLLQSDL
;
A
#
# COMPACT_ATOMS: atom_id res chain seq x y z
N MET A 1 0.35 -26.09 -5.30
CA MET A 1 -0.04 -25.05 -4.32
C MET A 1 -0.20 -23.76 -5.10
N SER A 2 -1.30 -23.04 -4.96
CA SER A 2 -1.48 -21.77 -5.64
C SER A 2 -0.44 -20.79 -5.11
N ASP A 3 0.37 -20.22 -5.99
CA ASP A 3 1.39 -19.21 -5.65
C ASP A 3 0.70 -17.86 -5.44
N LEU A 4 0.00 -17.74 -4.30
CA LEU A 4 -0.73 -16.54 -3.93
C LEU A 4 0.24 -15.50 -3.42
N LYS A 5 0.10 -14.29 -3.92
CA LYS A 5 0.96 -13.15 -3.63
C LYS A 5 0.12 -11.97 -3.15
N LEU A 6 0.70 -11.16 -2.27
CA LEU A 6 0.15 -9.87 -1.89
C LEU A 6 0.70 -8.80 -2.84
N TYR A 7 -0.17 -7.96 -3.36
CA TYR A 7 0.18 -6.85 -4.24
C TYR A 7 -0.19 -5.52 -3.60
N ILE A 8 0.65 -4.51 -3.83
CA ILE A 8 0.31 -3.09 -3.70
C ILE A 8 0.33 -2.47 -5.09
N VAL A 9 -0.71 -1.73 -5.42
CA VAL A 9 -0.89 -1.10 -6.73
C VAL A 9 -1.29 0.35 -6.55
N ILE A 10 -0.62 1.26 -7.23
CA ILE A 10 -1.08 2.65 -7.37
C ILE A 10 -1.99 2.68 -8.59
N ILE A 11 -3.25 2.97 -8.36
CA ILE A 11 -4.26 3.12 -9.41
C ILE A 11 -4.57 4.60 -9.61
N GLY A 12 -4.72 5.00 -10.86
CA GLY A 12 -5.04 6.35 -11.26
C GLY A 12 -6.30 6.42 -12.12
N CYS A 13 -7.01 7.51 -12.02
CA CYS A 13 -8.03 7.87 -12.98
C CYS A 13 -8.37 9.37 -12.87
N LYS A 14 -9.05 9.90 -13.89
CA LYS A 14 -9.68 11.22 -13.81
C LYS A 14 -11.19 11.07 -13.72
N PRO A 15 -11.77 11.02 -12.50
CA PRO A 15 -13.22 10.89 -12.34
C PRO A 15 -13.97 12.07 -12.95
N PRO A 16 -15.24 11.92 -13.34
CA PRO A 16 -16.06 13.01 -13.84
C PRO A 16 -16.10 14.19 -12.86
N GLY A 17 -15.96 15.41 -13.38
CA GLY A 17 -16.00 16.63 -12.57
C GLY A 17 -14.70 16.98 -11.82
N ARG A 18 -13.63 16.21 -12.00
CA ARG A 18 -12.30 16.55 -11.47
C ARG A 18 -11.44 17.24 -12.51
N PHE A 19 -10.62 18.20 -12.08
CA PHE A 19 -9.71 18.96 -12.97
C PHE A 19 -8.39 18.24 -13.18
N THR A 20 -7.93 17.50 -12.18
CA THR A 20 -6.70 16.71 -12.20
C THR A 20 -7.00 15.23 -12.08
N GLU A 21 -6.05 14.43 -12.45
CA GLU A 21 -6.02 12.99 -12.15
C GLU A 21 -5.98 12.77 -10.64
N GLN A 22 -6.61 11.70 -10.21
CA GLN A 22 -6.64 11.26 -8.83
C GLN A 22 -5.92 9.90 -8.75
N HIS A 23 -5.27 9.64 -7.65
CA HIS A 23 -4.59 8.37 -7.39
C HIS A 23 -5.05 7.78 -6.08
N ASP A 24 -5.14 6.45 -6.03
CA ASP A 24 -5.42 5.71 -4.81
C ASP A 24 -4.51 4.48 -4.72
N VAL A 25 -4.50 3.84 -3.57
CA VAL A 25 -3.72 2.63 -3.30
C VAL A 25 -4.65 1.44 -3.16
N PHE A 26 -4.40 0.42 -3.96
CA PHE A 26 -5.11 -0.85 -3.90
C PHE A 26 -4.20 -1.94 -3.34
N PHE A 27 -4.75 -2.76 -2.43
CA PHE A 27 -4.14 -4.00 -1.96
C PHE A 27 -4.98 -5.19 -2.39
N GLY A 28 -4.32 -6.23 -2.90
CA GLY A 28 -4.99 -7.45 -3.32
C GLY A 28 -4.14 -8.70 -3.16
N ILE A 29 -4.81 -9.84 -3.03
CA ILE A 29 -4.17 -11.16 -3.01
C ILE A 29 -4.63 -11.93 -4.25
N GLY A 30 -3.67 -12.42 -5.02
CA GLY A 30 -3.93 -13.18 -6.24
C GLY A 30 -2.68 -13.91 -6.72
N ASN A 31 -2.83 -14.72 -7.75
CA ASN A 31 -1.72 -15.45 -8.38
C ASN A 31 -1.04 -14.66 -9.51
N SER A 32 -1.61 -13.54 -9.90
CA SER A 32 -1.04 -12.60 -10.87
C SER A 32 -1.68 -11.23 -10.74
N LEU A 33 -1.01 -10.19 -11.22
CA LEU A 33 -1.57 -8.84 -11.26
C LEU A 33 -2.85 -8.79 -12.10
N ARG A 34 -2.89 -9.49 -13.23
CA ARG A 34 -4.06 -9.59 -14.10
C ARG A 34 -5.29 -10.15 -13.38
N ALA A 35 -5.10 -11.14 -12.50
CA ALA A 35 -6.20 -11.73 -11.73
C ALA A 35 -6.86 -10.72 -10.77
N LEU A 36 -6.17 -9.63 -10.43
CA LEU A 36 -6.68 -8.58 -9.56
C LEU A 36 -7.47 -7.48 -10.30
N ALA A 37 -7.44 -7.44 -11.64
CA ALA A 37 -8.10 -6.39 -12.41
C ALA A 37 -9.58 -6.19 -12.06
N PRO A 38 -10.42 -7.25 -11.92
CA PRO A 38 -11.81 -7.06 -11.51
C PRO A 38 -11.98 -6.43 -10.12
N GLN A 39 -11.08 -6.76 -9.19
CA GLN A 39 -11.11 -6.20 -7.82
C GLN A 39 -10.67 -4.73 -7.83
N MET A 40 -9.65 -4.36 -8.61
CA MET A 40 -9.21 -2.97 -8.78
C MET A 40 -10.32 -2.12 -9.38
N ILE A 41 -11.00 -2.59 -10.43
CA ILE A 41 -12.14 -1.90 -11.04
C ILE A 41 -13.26 -1.69 -10.02
N ALA A 42 -13.58 -2.72 -9.24
CA ALA A 42 -14.65 -2.65 -8.25
C ALA A 42 -14.32 -1.77 -7.04
N SER A 43 -13.04 -1.55 -6.74
CA SER A 43 -12.61 -0.76 -5.58
C SER A 43 -12.89 0.73 -5.75
N TRP A 44 -12.90 1.25 -6.97
CA TRP A 44 -13.07 2.68 -7.24
C TRP A 44 -14.26 2.95 -8.18
N LYS A 45 -15.46 2.99 -7.61
CA LYS A 45 -16.72 3.14 -8.37
C LYS A 45 -16.82 4.46 -9.15
N GLU A 46 -16.31 5.54 -8.58
CA GLU A 46 -16.34 6.87 -9.21
C GLU A 46 -15.46 6.94 -10.47
N ALA A 47 -14.50 6.04 -10.59
CA ALA A 47 -13.65 5.92 -11.77
C ALA A 47 -14.41 5.39 -13.02
N GLN A 48 -15.60 4.80 -12.84
CA GLN A 48 -16.42 4.26 -13.94
C GLN A 48 -15.64 3.34 -14.88
N GLU A 49 -14.88 2.41 -14.29
CA GLU A 49 -14.03 1.44 -15.00
C GLU A 49 -12.85 2.04 -15.80
N ARG A 50 -12.59 3.34 -15.69
CA ARG A 50 -11.52 4.05 -16.41
C ARG A 50 -10.25 4.21 -15.59
N ILE A 51 -9.92 3.20 -14.82
CA ILE A 51 -8.67 3.17 -14.04
C ILE A 51 -7.51 2.70 -14.92
N HIS A 52 -6.32 3.09 -14.51
CA HIS A 52 -5.05 2.55 -14.98
C HIS A 52 -4.14 2.30 -13.78
N ILE A 53 -3.02 1.64 -14.02
CA ILE A 53 -1.99 1.40 -13.03
C ILE A 53 -0.82 2.33 -13.33
N ASP A 54 -0.27 2.99 -12.30
CA ASP A 54 0.93 3.83 -12.39
C ASP A 54 2.15 3.16 -11.81
N ALA A 55 1.95 2.33 -10.79
CA ALA A 55 3.01 1.52 -10.20
C ALA A 55 2.42 0.29 -9.50
N TRP A 56 3.20 -0.77 -9.43
CA TRP A 56 2.85 -1.94 -8.63
C TRP A 56 4.10 -2.71 -8.19
N ARG A 57 3.95 -3.51 -7.17
CA ARG A 57 4.90 -4.56 -6.79
C ARG A 57 4.21 -5.70 -6.07
N GLU A 58 4.82 -6.88 -6.11
CA GLU A 58 4.55 -7.94 -5.16
C GLU A 58 5.15 -7.53 -3.81
N ILE A 59 4.47 -7.84 -2.72
CA ILE A 59 5.00 -7.68 -1.37
C ILE A 59 5.42 -9.07 -0.90
N SER A 60 6.66 -9.43 -1.16
CA SER A 60 7.22 -10.72 -0.74
C SER A 60 8.02 -10.60 0.55
N THR A 61 8.57 -9.42 0.82
CA THR A 61 9.36 -9.14 2.02
C THR A 61 9.13 -7.72 2.54
N VAL A 62 9.06 -7.55 3.86
CA VAL A 62 8.92 -6.25 4.53
C VAL A 62 9.71 -6.27 5.83
N ASP A 63 10.63 -5.32 6.03
CA ASP A 63 11.36 -5.14 7.29
C ASP A 63 11.94 -6.45 7.84
N GLU A 64 12.71 -7.18 7.03
CA GLU A 64 13.29 -8.49 7.40
C GLU A 64 12.27 -9.58 7.73
N HIS A 65 11.05 -9.49 7.18
CA HIS A 65 10.04 -10.53 7.25
C HIS A 65 9.62 -10.97 5.86
N ALA A 66 9.62 -12.28 5.61
CA ALA A 66 8.95 -12.87 4.45
C ALA A 66 7.44 -12.86 4.66
N VAL A 67 6.70 -12.54 3.61
CA VAL A 67 5.24 -12.48 3.60
C VAL A 67 4.70 -13.78 3.02
N HIS A 68 3.85 -14.46 3.77
CA HIS A 68 3.21 -15.70 3.37
C HIS A 68 1.69 -15.54 3.36
N ILE A 69 1.06 -16.05 2.30
CA ILE A 69 -0.40 -16.05 2.16
C ILE A 69 -0.90 -17.47 2.30
N THR A 70 -1.82 -17.69 3.24
CA THR A 70 -2.45 -18.99 3.48
C THR A 70 -3.96 -18.87 3.48
N GLU A 71 -4.66 -19.96 3.20
CA GLU A 71 -6.10 -20.01 3.42
C GLU A 71 -6.38 -19.96 4.93
N LYS A 72 -7.40 -19.18 5.31
CA LYS A 72 -7.83 -19.03 6.70
C LYS A 72 -8.29 -20.37 7.27
N GLN A 73 -7.83 -20.68 8.48
CA GLN A 73 -8.27 -21.85 9.23
C GLN A 73 -9.00 -21.39 10.50
N ASP A 74 -10.01 -22.15 10.93
CA ASP A 74 -10.80 -21.82 12.13
C ASP A 74 -10.00 -21.78 13.45
N THR A 75 -8.74 -22.24 13.39
CA THR A 75 -7.81 -22.32 14.54
C THR A 75 -6.75 -21.21 14.56
N ASP A 76 -6.88 -20.17 13.72
CA ASP A 76 -5.91 -19.07 13.70
C ASP A 76 -5.99 -18.25 15.00
N ASP A 77 -5.17 -18.64 15.96
CA ASP A 77 -5.01 -17.94 17.24
C ASP A 77 -4.54 -16.51 17.05
N ALA A 78 -5.22 -15.60 17.73
CA ALA A 78 -4.91 -14.17 17.79
C ALA A 78 -3.70 -13.84 18.70
N ALA A 79 -2.65 -14.70 18.69
CA ALA A 79 -1.41 -14.38 19.40
C ALA A 79 -0.80 -13.08 18.86
N GLU A 80 -0.02 -12.36 19.69
CA GLU A 80 0.72 -11.14 19.34
C GLU A 80 1.63 -11.36 18.13
N LYS A 81 1.04 -11.39 16.94
CA LYS A 81 1.78 -11.57 15.68
C LYS A 81 2.17 -10.21 15.12
N THR A 82 3.37 -10.10 14.59
CA THR A 82 3.76 -8.97 13.74
C THR A 82 2.81 -8.91 12.54
N LYS A 83 2.34 -7.72 12.19
CA LYS A 83 1.35 -7.44 11.14
C LYS A 83 1.92 -6.47 10.12
N LEU A 84 1.32 -6.41 8.95
CA LEU A 84 1.65 -5.42 7.93
C LEU A 84 0.77 -4.19 8.09
N PHE A 85 1.42 -3.02 8.06
CA PHE A 85 0.76 -1.73 8.05
C PHE A 85 1.11 -0.96 6.79
N PHE A 86 0.10 -0.34 6.21
CA PHE A 86 0.24 0.69 5.21
C PHE A 86 0.16 2.05 5.88
N ILE A 87 1.08 2.92 5.53
CA ILE A 87 1.16 4.29 6.04
C ILE A 87 1.31 5.23 4.86
N ASN A 88 0.47 6.25 4.80
CA ASN A 88 0.60 7.37 3.90
C ASN A 88 1.12 8.56 4.72
N LEU A 89 2.30 9.05 4.38
CA LEU A 89 2.87 10.26 4.97
C LEU A 89 2.62 11.43 4.05
N GLY A 90 2.04 12.50 4.56
CA GLY A 90 1.93 13.80 3.91
C GLY A 90 3.07 14.72 4.28
N GLY A 91 3.49 15.58 3.38
CA GLY A 91 4.53 16.57 3.68
C GLY A 91 4.73 17.60 2.57
N TYR A 92 5.34 18.71 2.96
CA TYR A 92 5.57 19.85 2.09
C TYR A 92 7.05 20.10 1.88
N LYS A 93 7.40 20.65 0.74
CA LYS A 93 8.73 21.23 0.50
C LYS A 93 8.64 22.74 0.43
N GLU A 94 9.66 23.39 0.95
CA GLU A 94 9.71 24.86 0.97
C GLU A 94 9.64 25.44 -0.44
N ASN A 95 8.76 26.45 -0.64
CA ASN A 95 8.52 27.14 -1.91
C ASN A 95 7.94 26.26 -3.05
N GLU A 96 7.40 25.07 -2.78
CA GLU A 96 6.68 24.27 -3.74
C GLU A 96 5.18 24.33 -3.44
N PHE A 97 4.34 24.54 -4.48
CA PHE A 97 2.87 24.55 -4.37
C PHE A 97 2.33 23.15 -4.55
N GLU A 98 2.75 22.24 -3.66
CA GLU A 98 2.43 20.81 -3.71
C GLU A 98 2.45 20.20 -2.31
N GLU A 99 1.57 19.26 -2.07
CA GLU A 99 1.64 18.33 -0.93
C GLU A 99 2.11 16.97 -1.42
N TYR A 100 3.24 16.52 -0.90
CA TYR A 100 3.84 15.24 -1.28
C TYR A 100 3.36 14.13 -0.36
N HIS A 101 2.99 13.00 -0.96
CA HIS A 101 2.61 11.81 -0.21
C HIS A 101 3.61 10.68 -0.42
N TYR A 102 4.03 10.05 0.66
CA TYR A 102 4.95 8.93 0.63
C TYR A 102 4.32 7.69 1.25
N LYS A 103 4.23 6.64 0.45
CA LYS A 103 3.55 5.40 0.78
C LYS A 103 4.52 4.36 1.31
N ILE A 104 4.30 3.89 2.53
CA ILE A 104 5.16 2.93 3.23
C ILE A 104 4.35 1.68 3.55
N VAL A 105 4.99 0.52 3.38
CA VAL A 105 4.55 -0.74 4.00
C VAL A 105 5.59 -1.12 5.04
N THR A 106 5.16 -1.40 6.27
CA THR A 106 6.04 -1.77 7.38
C THR A 106 5.46 -2.94 8.18
N ALA A 107 6.33 -3.76 8.73
CA ALA A 107 5.98 -4.83 9.65
C ALA A 107 6.10 -4.30 11.10
N ALA A 108 5.02 -4.42 11.89
CA ALA A 108 4.99 -3.95 13.26
C ALA A 108 4.02 -4.77 14.12
N LYS A 109 4.16 -4.72 15.43
CA LYS A 109 3.24 -5.38 16.37
C LYS A 109 1.92 -4.62 16.49
N ASP A 110 2.01 -3.29 16.45
CA ASP A 110 0.87 -2.39 16.62
C ASP A 110 1.05 -1.09 15.80
N LYS A 111 -0.01 -0.29 15.75
CA LYS A 111 -0.01 1.02 15.07
C LYS A 111 1.04 1.99 15.59
N GLY A 112 1.31 2.00 16.90
CA GLY A 112 2.30 2.89 17.52
C GLY A 112 3.72 2.56 17.06
N GLU A 113 4.07 1.27 16.96
CA GLU A 113 5.35 0.84 16.38
C GLU A 113 5.47 1.19 14.91
N ALA A 114 4.40 0.98 14.13
CA ALA A 114 4.37 1.34 12.72
C ALA A 114 4.63 2.85 12.50
N ILE A 115 3.99 3.72 13.29
CA ILE A 115 4.24 5.17 13.27
C ILE A 115 5.69 5.49 13.62
N ARG A 116 6.24 4.90 14.67
CA ARG A 116 7.65 5.15 15.05
C ARG A 116 8.62 4.77 13.94
N LYS A 117 8.39 3.66 13.26
CA LYS A 117 9.20 3.23 12.11
C LYS A 117 9.07 4.19 10.92
N SER A 118 7.86 4.64 10.59
CA SER A 118 7.65 5.55 9.46
C SER A 118 8.37 6.89 9.65
N LYS A 119 8.41 7.41 10.88
CA LYS A 119 9.13 8.63 11.24
C LYS A 119 10.68 8.53 11.10
N GLN A 120 11.21 7.34 10.89
CA GLN A 120 12.64 7.12 10.62
C GLN A 120 12.98 7.08 9.13
N THR A 121 11.98 7.12 8.26
CA THR A 121 12.20 7.09 6.81
C THR A 121 12.91 8.34 6.30
N ALA A 122 13.53 8.22 5.11
CA ALA A 122 14.17 9.36 4.45
C ALA A 122 13.18 10.49 4.15
N PHE A 123 11.94 10.14 3.78
CA PHE A 123 10.88 11.14 3.52
C PHE A 123 10.63 12.00 4.76
N TYR A 124 10.40 11.38 5.91
CA TYR A 124 10.19 12.10 7.17
C TYR A 124 11.37 13.02 7.52
N LYS A 125 12.59 12.61 7.21
CA LYS A 125 13.80 13.40 7.49
C LYS A 125 14.02 14.56 6.52
N HIS A 126 13.52 14.48 5.29
CA HIS A 126 13.85 15.40 4.19
C HIS A 126 12.72 16.30 3.72
N CYS A 127 11.46 15.98 4.04
CA CYS A 127 10.29 16.74 3.57
C CYS A 127 9.68 17.64 4.65
N GLY A 128 10.25 17.71 5.85
CA GLY A 128 9.83 18.61 6.90
C GLY A 128 10.59 19.94 6.84
N PHE A 129 9.90 21.08 6.84
CA PHE A 129 10.53 22.39 7.01
C PHE A 129 9.82 23.21 8.08
N LYS A 130 10.57 24.17 8.67
CA LYS A 130 10.08 25.04 9.72
C LYS A 130 9.02 26.01 9.19
N GLY A 131 7.76 25.82 9.59
CA GLY A 131 6.63 26.67 9.14
C GLY A 131 5.52 25.93 8.43
N ALA A 132 5.66 24.65 8.13
CA ALA A 132 4.57 23.80 7.64
C ALA A 132 3.64 23.35 8.80
N GLU A 133 3.16 24.30 9.60
CA GLU A 133 2.53 24.02 10.91
C GLU A 133 1.01 23.76 10.84
N SER A 134 0.37 23.77 9.67
CA SER A 134 -1.10 23.87 9.58
C SER A 134 -1.86 22.55 9.70
N HIS A 135 -1.19 21.40 9.68
CA HIS A 135 -1.83 20.08 9.80
C HIS A 135 -1.12 19.15 10.77
N ILE A 136 -0.45 19.70 11.79
CA ILE A 136 0.53 18.94 12.54
C ILE A 136 0.18 18.94 14.01
N ASP A 137 -0.16 17.78 14.51
CA ASP A 137 0.09 17.40 15.90
C ASP A 137 1.58 17.07 16.13
N ASP A 138 2.44 17.18 15.10
CA ASP A 138 3.86 16.87 15.20
C ASP A 138 4.75 18.02 14.71
N LYS A 139 5.76 18.35 15.48
CA LYS A 139 6.69 19.51 15.38
C LYS A 139 7.45 19.68 14.05
N TYR A 140 7.27 18.82 13.05
CA TYR A 140 8.22 18.66 11.94
C TYR A 140 7.66 18.80 10.52
N GLY A 141 6.40 19.15 10.32
CA GLY A 141 5.84 19.39 8.99
C GLY A 141 5.53 18.15 8.16
N ILE A 142 5.54 16.99 8.79
CA ILE A 142 5.15 15.72 8.17
C ILE A 142 4.12 15.07 9.07
N ASP A 143 3.00 14.67 8.52
CA ASP A 143 1.95 13.98 9.22
C ASP A 143 1.74 12.56 8.69
N VAL A 144 1.16 11.71 9.53
CA VAL A 144 0.63 10.43 9.15
C VAL A 144 -0.82 10.65 8.74
N ASP A 145 -1.06 10.87 7.44
CA ASP A 145 -2.41 11.13 6.93
C ASP A 145 -3.28 9.90 7.07
N ASP A 146 -2.71 8.74 6.75
CA ASP A 146 -3.41 7.47 6.79
C ASP A 146 -2.57 6.36 7.40
N LEU A 147 -3.22 5.52 8.21
CA LEU A 147 -2.62 4.31 8.77
C LEU A 147 -3.64 3.18 8.81
N TYR A 148 -3.38 2.13 8.06
CA TYR A 148 -4.22 0.93 8.01
C TYR A 148 -3.40 -0.34 8.26
N GLN A 149 -3.96 -1.30 8.99
CA GLN A 149 -3.48 -2.67 8.88
C GLN A 149 -3.89 -3.21 7.50
N ILE A 150 -2.96 -3.80 6.75
CA ILE A 150 -3.22 -4.18 5.34
C ILE A 150 -4.39 -5.15 5.22
N GLU A 151 -4.54 -6.09 6.13
CA GLU A 151 -5.69 -7.00 6.13
C GLU A 151 -7.04 -6.29 6.24
N ASP A 152 -7.09 -5.10 6.89
CA ASP A 152 -8.34 -4.35 7.05
C ASP A 152 -8.79 -3.67 5.76
N VAL A 153 -7.88 -3.37 4.84
CA VAL A 153 -8.15 -2.70 3.57
C VAL A 153 -8.25 -3.66 2.38
N LEU A 154 -8.03 -4.95 2.59
CA LEU A 154 -8.27 -5.96 1.56
C LEU A 154 -9.77 -6.05 1.20
N PRO A 155 -10.11 -6.39 -0.06
CA PRO A 155 -11.50 -6.70 -0.42
C PRO A 155 -12.10 -7.77 0.50
N ALA A 156 -13.38 -7.61 0.89
CA ALA A 156 -14.02 -8.47 1.88
C ALA A 156 -13.89 -9.96 1.57
N ALA A 157 -14.15 -10.36 0.30
CA ALA A 157 -14.05 -11.76 -0.12
C ALA A 157 -12.61 -12.33 -0.02
N VAL A 158 -11.59 -11.46 -0.09
CA VAL A 158 -10.18 -11.84 0.08
C VAL A 158 -9.84 -11.97 1.55
N LYS A 159 -10.26 -10.98 2.35
CA LYS A 159 -10.08 -10.94 3.80
C LYS A 159 -10.74 -12.14 4.51
N ASP A 160 -11.89 -12.59 4.02
CA ASP A 160 -12.60 -13.73 4.60
C ASP A 160 -11.93 -15.07 4.27
N LYS A 161 -11.17 -15.13 3.18
CA LYS A 161 -10.58 -16.38 2.67
C LYS A 161 -9.12 -16.58 3.05
N TYR A 162 -8.35 -15.50 3.18
CA TYR A 162 -6.89 -15.57 3.33
C TYR A 162 -6.40 -14.87 4.59
N THR A 163 -5.28 -15.35 5.11
CA THR A 163 -4.51 -14.78 6.21
C THR A 163 -3.11 -14.43 5.71
N ILE A 164 -2.59 -13.27 6.15
CA ILE A 164 -1.20 -12.86 5.96
C ILE A 164 -0.41 -13.28 7.20
N SER A 165 0.67 -14.01 7.00
CA SER A 165 1.60 -14.36 8.06
C SER A 165 3.02 -13.90 7.71
N LEU A 166 3.80 -13.56 8.73
CA LEU A 166 5.14 -13.03 8.60
C LEU A 166 6.15 -13.97 9.28
N ALA A 167 7.22 -14.26 8.58
CA ALA A 167 8.34 -15.04 9.12
C ALA A 167 9.63 -14.22 9.00
N VAL A 168 10.42 -14.16 10.08
CA VAL A 168 11.71 -13.47 10.06
C VAL A 168 12.62 -14.10 9.03
N VAL A 169 13.24 -13.26 8.19
CA VAL A 169 14.20 -13.66 7.17
C VAL A 169 15.39 -12.69 7.19
N ASN A 170 16.60 -13.21 7.08
CA ASN A 170 17.81 -12.39 7.02
C ASN A 170 18.19 -12.08 5.58
N ASN A 171 18.63 -10.85 5.31
CA ASN A 171 19.13 -10.44 4.00
C ASN A 171 18.15 -10.65 2.85
N ALA A 172 16.86 -10.37 3.07
CA ALA A 172 15.88 -10.39 1.99
C ALA A 172 16.20 -9.37 0.91
N ALA A 173 16.14 -9.80 -0.34
CA ALA A 173 16.22 -8.86 -1.46
C ALA A 173 14.97 -7.96 -1.47
N PRO A 174 15.11 -6.67 -1.82
CA PRO A 174 13.95 -5.80 -1.99
C PRO A 174 13.08 -6.30 -3.15
N ASP A 175 11.76 -6.11 -3.00
CA ASP A 175 10.81 -6.42 -4.06
C ASP A 175 11.06 -5.55 -5.30
N GLU A 176 10.84 -6.11 -6.49
CA GLU A 176 10.93 -5.37 -7.74
C GLU A 176 9.81 -4.32 -7.84
N LEU A 177 10.19 -3.09 -8.22
CA LEU A 177 9.25 -2.00 -8.44
C LEU A 177 8.95 -1.87 -9.92
N HIS A 178 7.70 -1.98 -10.30
CA HIS A 178 7.22 -1.73 -11.65
C HIS A 178 6.57 -0.36 -11.68
N ILE A 179 7.21 0.60 -12.36
CA ILE A 179 6.76 1.99 -12.41
C ILE A 179 6.47 2.37 -13.85
N GLY A 180 5.28 2.93 -14.10
CA GLY A 180 4.86 3.41 -15.40
C GLY A 180 3.40 3.09 -15.69
N TYR A 181 2.82 3.85 -16.61
CA TYR A 181 1.42 3.75 -17.00
C TYR A 181 1.11 2.39 -17.65
N LEU A 182 0.11 1.68 -17.10
CA LEU A 182 -0.43 0.45 -17.64
C LEU A 182 -1.97 0.52 -17.65
N ALA A 183 -2.56 0.62 -18.84
CA ALA A 183 -4.02 0.58 -18.99
C ALA A 183 -4.58 -0.80 -18.60
N ILE A 184 -5.76 -0.83 -17.99
CA ILE A 184 -6.39 -2.08 -17.52
C ILE A 184 -6.69 -3.04 -18.70
N ASP A 185 -7.07 -2.54 -19.85
CA ASP A 185 -7.30 -3.35 -21.04
C ASP A 185 -6.01 -4.03 -21.55
N LYS A 186 -4.86 -3.38 -21.39
CA LYS A 186 -3.55 -3.95 -21.69
C LYS A 186 -3.13 -4.99 -20.65
N LEU A 187 -3.40 -4.73 -19.38
CA LEU A 187 -3.18 -5.72 -18.31
C LEU A 187 -3.97 -7.00 -18.59
N LEU A 188 -5.24 -6.88 -18.97
CA LEU A 188 -6.09 -8.04 -19.27
C LEU A 188 -5.61 -8.88 -20.47
N GLN A 189 -4.78 -8.32 -21.34
CA GLN A 189 -4.15 -8.99 -22.48
C GLN A 189 -2.72 -9.49 -22.20
N SER A 190 -2.14 -9.17 -21.04
CA SER A 190 -0.78 -9.54 -20.64
C SER A 190 -0.75 -10.85 -19.87
N ASP A 191 0.45 -11.35 -19.59
CA ASP A 191 0.70 -12.50 -18.71
C ASP A 191 1.13 -12.09 -17.29
N LEU A 192 0.98 -10.81 -16.94
CA LEU A 192 1.34 -10.25 -15.63
C LEU A 192 0.45 -10.76 -14.48
#